data_f98d6f8fe08634e2d808a5275ef21a0d
#
_entry.id   f98d6f8fe08634e2d808a5275ef21a0d
#
_cell.length_a   1.000
_cell.length_b   1.000
_cell.length_c   1.000
_cell.angle_alpha   90.00
_cell.angle_beta   90.00
_cell.angle_gamma   90.00
#
_symmetry.space_group_name_H-M   'P 1'
#
loop_
_entity.id
_entity.type
_entity.pdbx_description
1 polymer ?
#
loop_
_entity_poly.entity_id
_entity_poly.type
_entity_poly.pdbx_seq_one_letter_code
_entity_poly.pdbx_strand_id
1 'polypeptide(L)'
;MVRLQINDYTFYKITNINGDCQLGYVGSTSNMKQRRRAHKSDCFNTNSPRYHLKLYETIRQHNGFDEFKFIELGYAKQITLNQAHIIEEEYRLNLMSNLNTNRCMLTREVRLETAKRDYHLDKGEKKRLYYQANKERIRAYNRNRYHKLKEQVQHINI
;
A
#
# COMPACT_ATOMS: atom_id res chain seq x y z
N MET A 1 14.96 10.87 -21.67
CA MET A 1 14.46 11.76 -20.59
C MET A 1 13.03 11.37 -20.28
N VAL A 2 12.74 10.94 -19.04
CA VAL A 2 11.36 10.68 -18.60
C VAL A 2 10.70 12.05 -18.36
N ARG A 3 9.68 12.39 -19.14
CA ARG A 3 8.93 13.63 -18.99
C ARG A 3 8.10 13.52 -17.72
N LEU A 4 8.39 14.32 -16.70
CA LEU A 4 7.59 14.41 -15.49
C LEU A 4 6.17 14.91 -15.88
N GLN A 5 5.16 14.07 -15.60
CA GLN A 5 3.77 14.51 -15.77
C GLN A 5 3.41 15.49 -14.64
N ILE A 6 3.05 16.70 -15.03
CA ILE A 6 2.61 17.79 -14.15
C ILE A 6 1.12 17.99 -14.40
N ASN A 7 0.33 18.02 -13.34
CA ASN A 7 -1.13 18.20 -13.39
C ASN A 7 -1.59 19.09 -12.23
N ASP A 8 -2.82 19.54 -12.36
CA ASP A 8 -3.56 20.17 -11.27
C ASP A 8 -4.27 19.08 -10.45
N TYR A 9 -4.20 19.19 -9.12
CA TYR A 9 -4.79 18.19 -8.22
C TYR A 9 -5.75 18.84 -7.23
N THR A 10 -6.90 18.19 -7.05
CA THR A 10 -7.86 18.44 -5.97
C THR A 10 -7.68 17.39 -4.89
N PHE A 11 -7.58 17.81 -3.65
CA PHE A 11 -7.55 16.94 -2.46
C PHE A 11 -8.95 16.91 -1.87
N TYR A 12 -9.41 15.71 -1.46
CA TYR A 12 -10.77 15.54 -0.98
C TYR A 12 -10.85 14.53 0.16
N LYS A 13 -11.87 14.68 0.98
CA LYS A 13 -12.27 13.72 2.01
C LYS A 13 -13.60 13.08 1.64
N ILE A 14 -13.72 11.77 1.86
CA ILE A 14 -15.00 11.05 1.88
C ILE A 14 -15.31 10.74 3.33
N THR A 15 -16.49 11.15 3.81
CA THR A 15 -16.91 10.97 5.19
C THR A 15 -18.41 10.74 5.25
N ASN A 16 -18.90 10.06 6.29
CA ASN A 16 -20.32 9.88 6.54
C ASN A 16 -20.99 11.23 6.80
N ILE A 17 -22.25 11.41 6.33
CA ILE A 17 -23.05 12.62 6.50
C ILE A 17 -23.44 12.80 7.97
N ASN A 18 -23.74 11.71 8.65
CA ASN A 18 -24.26 11.69 10.03
C ASN A 18 -23.20 12.00 11.11
N GLY A 19 -21.98 12.37 10.71
CA GLY A 19 -21.05 12.98 11.63
C GLY A 19 -20.21 12.04 12.49
N ASP A 20 -20.14 10.76 12.16
CA ASP A 20 -19.16 9.86 12.77
C ASP A 20 -17.77 10.31 12.30
N CYS A 21 -17.20 11.29 13.04
CA CYS A 21 -15.98 12.03 12.69
C CYS A 21 -14.76 11.14 12.47
N GLN A 22 -14.83 9.88 12.93
CA GLN A 22 -13.75 8.92 12.82
C GLN A 22 -13.71 8.20 11.47
N LEU A 23 -14.82 8.19 10.71
CA LEU A 23 -14.88 7.53 9.41
C LEU A 23 -14.49 8.51 8.30
N GLY A 24 -13.24 8.49 7.92
CA GLY A 24 -12.72 9.37 6.87
C GLY A 24 -11.72 8.69 5.94
N TYR A 25 -11.87 8.94 4.65
CA TYR A 25 -10.91 8.63 3.61
C TYR A 25 -10.42 9.93 3.00
N VAL A 26 -9.13 10.07 2.78
CA VAL A 26 -8.52 11.19 2.04
C VAL A 26 -7.95 10.67 0.72
N GLY A 27 -8.09 11.47 -0.33
CA GLY A 27 -7.57 11.15 -1.64
C GLY A 27 -7.22 12.39 -2.45
N SER A 28 -6.46 12.22 -3.52
CA SER A 28 -6.16 13.24 -4.51
C SER A 28 -6.56 12.80 -5.91
N THR A 29 -6.87 13.76 -6.77
CA THR A 29 -7.20 13.49 -8.17
C THR A 29 -7.02 14.72 -9.05
N SER A 30 -6.64 14.51 -10.30
CA SER A 30 -6.69 15.54 -11.33
C SER A 30 -8.07 15.68 -12.00
N ASN A 31 -9.00 14.73 -11.74
CA ASN A 31 -10.35 14.75 -12.30
C ASN A 31 -11.38 14.24 -11.28
N MET A 32 -12.00 15.16 -10.54
CA MET A 32 -12.97 14.83 -9.48
C MET A 32 -14.19 14.08 -10.01
N LYS A 33 -14.72 14.46 -11.17
CA LYS A 33 -15.90 13.81 -11.78
C LYS A 33 -15.63 12.34 -12.10
N GLN A 34 -14.49 12.05 -12.72
CA GLN A 34 -14.06 10.68 -13.03
C GLN A 34 -13.78 9.89 -11.74
N ARG A 35 -13.13 10.54 -10.77
CA ARG A 35 -12.78 9.90 -9.49
C ARG A 35 -14.01 9.47 -8.69
N ARG A 36 -15.05 10.32 -8.63
CA ARG A 36 -16.33 9.97 -7.98
C ARG A 36 -16.99 8.77 -8.63
N ARG A 37 -17.01 8.72 -9.98
CA ARG A 37 -17.55 7.57 -10.72
C ARG A 37 -16.75 6.30 -10.44
N ALA A 38 -15.43 6.39 -10.42
CA ALA A 38 -14.55 5.27 -10.09
C ALA A 38 -14.81 4.73 -8.67
N HIS A 39 -14.93 5.61 -7.66
CA HIS A 39 -15.29 5.20 -6.30
C HIS A 39 -16.64 4.47 -6.25
N LYS A 40 -17.66 4.98 -6.95
CA LYS A 40 -18.98 4.34 -6.98
C LYS A 40 -18.91 2.97 -7.66
N SER A 41 -18.18 2.86 -8.79
CA SER A 41 -17.96 1.59 -9.47
C SER A 41 -17.21 0.59 -8.60
N ASP A 42 -16.08 0.99 -8.01
CA ASP A 42 -15.27 0.11 -7.15
C ASP A 42 -16.02 -0.36 -5.91
N CYS A 43 -16.96 0.45 -5.40
CA CYS A 43 -17.78 0.11 -4.25
C CYS A 43 -18.80 -1.00 -4.52
N PHE A 44 -19.41 -1.02 -5.71
CA PHE A 44 -20.53 -1.94 -6.01
C PHE A 44 -20.16 -3.05 -7.00
N ASN A 45 -19.06 -2.94 -7.72
CA ASN A 45 -18.60 -3.98 -8.65
C ASN A 45 -17.81 -5.05 -7.90
N THR A 46 -18.42 -6.21 -7.68
CA THR A 46 -17.77 -7.37 -7.03
C THR A 46 -16.54 -7.88 -7.75
N ASN A 47 -16.40 -7.61 -9.05
CA ASN A 47 -15.23 -7.97 -9.85
C ASN A 47 -14.11 -6.94 -9.74
N SER A 48 -14.32 -5.79 -9.09
CA SER A 48 -13.25 -4.81 -8.89
C SER A 48 -12.22 -5.35 -7.90
N PRO A 49 -10.91 -5.28 -8.22
CA PRO A 49 -9.85 -5.66 -7.28
C PRO A 49 -9.84 -4.77 -6.03
N ARG A 50 -10.57 -3.64 -6.06
CA ARG A 50 -10.69 -2.70 -4.95
C ARG A 50 -11.96 -2.90 -4.11
N TYR A 51 -12.85 -3.82 -4.50
CA TYR A 51 -14.13 -4.08 -3.82
C TYR A 51 -13.97 -4.31 -2.30
N HIS A 52 -12.87 -4.97 -1.90
CA HIS A 52 -12.56 -5.33 -0.51
C HIS A 52 -11.81 -4.25 0.27
N LEU A 53 -11.62 -3.06 -0.30
CA LEU A 53 -10.98 -1.97 0.44
C LEU A 53 -11.89 -1.49 1.58
N LYS A 54 -11.29 -1.20 2.74
CA LYS A 54 -11.97 -0.76 3.96
C LYS A 54 -12.98 0.37 3.71
N LEU A 55 -12.63 1.35 2.87
CA LEU A 55 -13.54 2.43 2.46
C LEU A 55 -14.85 1.88 1.90
N TYR A 56 -14.78 0.96 0.95
CA TYR A 56 -15.97 0.45 0.25
C TYR A 56 -16.78 -0.52 1.10
N GLU A 57 -16.12 -1.31 1.94
CA GLU A 57 -16.80 -2.13 2.93
C GLU A 57 -17.60 -1.26 3.91
N THR A 58 -16.97 -0.20 4.44
CA THR A 58 -17.63 0.75 5.33
C THR A 58 -18.81 1.45 4.64
N ILE A 59 -18.66 1.90 3.41
CA ILE A 59 -19.77 2.54 2.65
C ILE A 59 -20.94 1.58 2.51
N ARG A 60 -20.71 0.30 2.15
CA ARG A 60 -21.78 -0.70 2.02
C ARG A 60 -22.44 -1.04 3.36
N GLN A 61 -21.68 -1.06 4.45
CA GLN A 61 -22.21 -1.29 5.80
C GLN A 61 -23.09 -0.13 6.32
N HIS A 62 -22.88 1.09 5.79
CA HIS A 62 -23.60 2.30 6.18
C HIS A 62 -24.59 2.76 5.09
N ASN A 63 -25.38 1.85 4.55
CA ASN A 63 -26.45 2.09 3.58
C ASN A 63 -26.03 2.68 2.23
N GLY A 64 -24.73 2.67 1.91
CA GLY A 64 -24.24 3.02 0.59
C GLY A 64 -23.74 4.45 0.42
N PHE A 65 -23.53 4.83 -0.84
CA PHE A 65 -22.86 6.09 -1.18
C PHE A 65 -23.66 7.35 -0.81
N ASP A 66 -24.95 7.26 -0.70
CA ASP A 66 -25.84 8.42 -0.43
C ASP A 66 -25.66 8.93 1.02
N GLU A 67 -25.14 8.06 1.93
CA GLU A 67 -24.76 8.43 3.30
C GLU A 67 -23.36 9.03 3.41
N PHE A 68 -22.64 9.18 2.27
CA PHE A 68 -21.27 9.70 2.26
C PHE A 68 -21.15 10.93 1.37
N LYS A 69 -20.47 11.94 1.87
CA LYS A 69 -20.18 13.17 1.13
C LYS A 69 -18.70 13.30 0.78
N PHE A 70 -18.46 13.92 -0.36
CA PHE A 70 -17.14 14.34 -0.80
C PHE A 70 -16.94 15.80 -0.40
N ILE A 71 -15.95 16.06 0.42
CA ILE A 71 -15.56 17.41 0.86
C ILE A 71 -14.23 17.73 0.20
N GLU A 72 -14.15 18.84 -0.50
CA GLU A 72 -12.89 19.35 -1.02
C GLU A 72 -12.07 19.94 0.12
N LEU A 73 -10.81 19.53 0.22
CA LEU A 73 -9.87 19.95 1.27
C LEU A 73 -8.92 21.03 0.76
N GLY A 74 -8.61 21.02 -0.53
CA GLY A 74 -7.70 21.97 -1.14
C GLY A 74 -7.37 21.62 -2.59
N TYR A 75 -6.58 22.48 -3.20
CA TYR A 75 -6.22 22.42 -4.61
C TYR A 75 -4.75 22.84 -4.80
N ALA A 76 -4.02 22.14 -5.67
CA ALA A 76 -2.66 22.51 -6.05
C ALA A 76 -2.48 22.46 -7.57
N LYS A 77 -1.88 23.50 -8.11
CA LYS A 77 -1.63 23.65 -9.56
C LYS A 77 -0.26 23.16 -9.94
N GLN A 78 -0.16 22.55 -11.11
CA GLN A 78 1.08 22.22 -11.79
C GLN A 78 2.09 21.48 -10.89
N ILE A 79 1.62 20.47 -10.20
CA ILE A 79 2.46 19.61 -9.35
C ILE A 79 2.61 18.21 -9.95
N THR A 80 3.67 17.53 -9.56
CA THR A 80 3.89 16.12 -9.90
C THR A 80 3.01 15.22 -9.04
N LEU A 81 2.79 13.98 -9.50
CA LEU A 81 2.08 12.96 -8.71
C LEU A 81 2.74 12.73 -7.34
N ASN A 82 4.06 12.75 -7.25
CA ASN A 82 4.77 12.60 -5.97
C ASN A 82 4.46 13.74 -5.00
N GLN A 83 4.42 14.98 -5.47
CA GLN A 83 4.05 16.14 -4.65
C GLN A 83 2.58 16.04 -4.20
N ALA A 84 1.68 15.59 -5.10
CA ALA A 84 0.29 15.34 -4.73
C ALA A 84 0.17 14.26 -3.63
N HIS A 85 0.93 13.18 -3.71
CA HIS A 85 0.94 12.14 -2.67
C HIS A 85 1.49 12.65 -1.31
N ILE A 86 2.48 13.55 -1.30
CA ILE A 86 2.97 14.18 -0.07
C ILE A 86 1.85 14.98 0.60
N ILE A 87 1.20 15.86 -0.15
CA ILE A 87 0.11 16.71 0.35
C ILE A 87 -1.09 15.84 0.81
N GLU A 88 -1.43 14.80 0.04
CA GLU A 88 -2.49 13.85 0.41
C GLU A 88 -2.19 13.16 1.75
N GLU A 89 -0.93 12.74 1.98
CA GLU A 89 -0.51 12.11 3.22
C GLU A 89 -0.55 13.08 4.40
N GLU A 90 -0.20 14.36 4.21
CA GLU A 90 -0.34 15.40 5.22
C GLU A 90 -1.80 15.60 5.63
N TYR A 91 -2.73 15.70 4.66
CA TYR A 91 -4.16 15.76 4.95
C TYR A 91 -4.65 14.51 5.69
N ARG A 92 -4.20 13.32 5.26
CA ARG A 92 -4.58 12.05 5.89
C ARG A 92 -4.15 11.98 7.36
N LEU A 93 -2.94 12.43 7.67
CA LEU A 93 -2.40 12.46 9.04
C LEU A 93 -3.12 13.51 9.90
N ASN A 94 -3.28 14.72 9.40
CA ASN A 94 -3.93 15.82 10.13
C ASN A 94 -5.40 15.52 10.43
N LEU A 95 -6.10 14.83 9.53
CA LEU A 95 -7.50 14.46 9.69
C LEU A 95 -7.70 13.08 10.34
N MET A 96 -6.61 12.43 10.75
CA MET A 96 -6.63 11.08 11.34
C MET A 96 -7.50 10.08 10.55
N SER A 97 -7.41 10.16 9.21
CA SER A 97 -8.27 9.39 8.31
C SER A 97 -7.97 7.90 8.40
N ASN A 98 -8.96 7.10 8.82
CA ASN A 98 -8.82 5.69 9.17
C ASN A 98 -9.33 4.71 8.10
N LEU A 99 -9.95 5.22 7.01
CA LEU A 99 -10.44 4.40 5.89
C LEU A 99 -9.41 4.25 4.75
N ASN A 100 -8.27 4.93 4.84
CA ASN A 100 -7.17 4.73 3.91
C ASN A 100 -6.45 3.41 4.22
N THR A 101 -6.67 2.39 3.40
CA THR A 101 -5.99 1.08 3.55
C THR A 101 -4.50 1.19 3.22
N ASN A 102 -4.17 1.96 2.19
CA ASN A 102 -2.80 2.18 1.74
C ASN A 102 -2.36 3.60 2.06
N ARG A 103 -1.11 3.75 2.49
CA ARG A 103 -0.48 5.06 2.61
C ARG A 103 -0.06 5.56 1.23
N CYS A 104 -0.34 6.82 0.93
CA CYS A 104 -0.02 7.40 -0.38
C CYS A 104 1.46 7.61 -0.57
N MET A 105 2.18 7.94 0.50
CA MET A 105 3.61 8.08 0.48
C MET A 105 4.24 7.48 1.73
N LEU A 106 5.19 6.58 1.50
CA LEU A 106 6.10 6.10 2.53
C LEU A 106 7.47 6.72 2.24
N THR A 107 8.00 7.50 3.16
CA THR A 107 9.41 7.89 3.09
C THR A 107 10.28 6.63 3.06
N ARG A 108 11.51 6.76 2.56
CA ARG A 108 12.45 5.62 2.52
C ARG A 108 12.64 5.01 3.90
N GLU A 109 12.72 5.85 4.93
CA GLU A 109 12.89 5.45 6.33
C GLU A 109 11.68 4.63 6.81
N VAL A 110 10.46 5.11 6.59
CA VAL A 110 9.23 4.40 6.96
C VAL A 110 9.06 3.10 6.17
N ARG A 111 9.45 3.06 4.89
CA ARG A 111 9.46 1.80 4.10
C ARG A 111 10.42 0.79 4.70
N LEU A 112 11.63 1.21 5.06
CA LEU A 112 12.64 0.34 5.65
C LEU A 112 12.21 -0.17 7.03
N GLU A 113 11.62 0.69 7.85
CA GLU A 113 11.13 0.33 9.18
C GLU A 113 9.93 -0.63 9.09
N THR A 114 8.98 -0.35 8.21
CA THR A 114 7.84 -1.25 7.95
C THR A 114 8.33 -2.61 7.42
N ALA A 115 9.26 -2.60 6.46
CA ALA A 115 9.83 -3.84 5.93
C ALA A 115 10.59 -4.64 6.99
N LYS A 116 11.33 -3.99 7.90
CA LYS A 116 11.98 -4.63 9.03
C LYS A 116 10.95 -5.24 9.99
N ARG A 117 9.93 -4.48 10.36
CA ARG A 117 8.86 -4.94 11.26
C ARG A 117 8.12 -6.13 10.67
N ASP A 118 7.70 -6.06 9.40
CA ASP A 118 6.98 -7.14 8.72
C ASP A 118 7.87 -8.38 8.54
N TYR A 119 9.17 -8.20 8.30
CA TYR A 119 10.14 -9.28 8.26
C TYR A 119 10.24 -10.00 9.60
N HIS A 120 10.25 -9.26 10.71
CA HIS A 120 10.33 -9.84 12.05
C HIS A 120 9.03 -10.54 12.49
N LEU A 121 7.86 -9.98 12.12
CA LEU A 121 6.56 -10.50 12.56
C LEU A 121 6.06 -11.70 11.74
N ASP A 122 6.22 -11.70 10.43
CA ASP A 122 5.60 -12.72 9.55
C ASP A 122 6.63 -13.57 8.77
N LYS A 123 7.60 -12.92 8.14
CA LYS A 123 8.60 -13.65 7.32
C LYS A 123 9.64 -14.41 8.15
N GLY A 124 9.95 -13.92 9.33
CA GLY A 124 10.86 -14.60 10.26
C GLY A 124 10.28 -15.93 10.71
N GLU A 125 9.00 -15.97 11.02
CA GLU A 125 8.32 -17.19 11.46
C GLU A 125 8.11 -18.18 10.31
N LYS A 126 7.64 -17.73 9.15
CA LYS A 126 7.53 -18.57 7.94
C LYS A 126 8.87 -19.13 7.51
N LYS A 127 9.94 -18.33 7.55
CA LYS A 127 11.29 -18.78 7.24
C LYS A 127 11.80 -19.78 8.24
N ARG A 128 11.53 -19.58 9.53
CA ARG A 128 11.88 -20.52 10.60
C ARG A 128 11.16 -21.85 10.42
N LEU A 129 9.84 -21.84 10.19
CA LEU A 129 9.05 -23.04 9.95
C LEU A 129 9.52 -23.77 8.68
N TYR A 130 9.76 -23.04 7.59
CA TYR A 130 10.33 -23.64 6.38
C TYR A 130 11.70 -24.29 6.62
N TYR A 131 12.58 -23.61 7.35
CA TYR A 131 13.90 -24.16 7.68
C TYR A 131 13.78 -25.40 8.56
N GLN A 132 12.92 -25.40 9.57
CA GLN A 132 12.69 -26.57 10.42
C GLN A 132 12.16 -27.76 9.62
N ALA A 133 11.16 -27.55 8.76
CA ALA A 133 10.58 -28.58 7.91
C ALA A 133 11.57 -29.14 6.87
N ASN A 134 12.54 -28.36 6.41
CA ASN A 134 13.48 -28.75 5.35
C ASN A 134 14.92 -28.88 5.84
N LYS A 135 15.16 -28.88 7.13
CA LYS A 135 16.50 -28.82 7.76
C LYS A 135 17.48 -29.86 7.22
N GLU A 136 17.05 -31.11 7.15
CA GLU A 136 17.90 -32.19 6.69
C GLU A 136 18.24 -32.11 5.20
N ARG A 137 17.26 -31.70 4.36
CA ARG A 137 17.47 -31.47 2.94
C ARG A 137 18.46 -30.32 2.69
N ILE A 138 18.34 -29.22 3.44
CA ILE A 138 19.23 -28.06 3.35
C ILE A 138 20.65 -28.45 3.79
N ARG A 139 20.80 -29.23 4.87
CA ARG A 139 22.09 -29.73 5.35
C ARG A 139 22.76 -30.66 4.34
N ALA A 140 22.01 -31.58 3.74
CA ALA A 140 22.53 -32.49 2.72
C ALA A 140 22.99 -31.72 1.48
N TYR A 141 22.19 -30.72 1.00
CA TYR A 141 22.57 -29.86 -0.11
C TYR A 141 23.87 -29.09 0.17
N ASN A 142 24.01 -28.49 1.36
CA ASN A 142 25.19 -27.71 1.73
C ASN A 142 26.44 -28.60 1.86
N ARG A 143 26.32 -29.83 2.40
CA ARG A 143 27.42 -30.80 2.44
C ARG A 143 27.89 -31.15 1.04
N ASN A 144 27.00 -31.52 0.14
CA ASN A 144 27.32 -31.84 -1.25
C ASN A 144 27.95 -30.66 -1.99
N ARG A 145 27.45 -29.44 -1.78
CA ARG A 145 28.05 -28.22 -2.35
C ARG A 145 29.47 -27.99 -1.83
N TYR A 146 29.70 -28.18 -0.52
CA TYR A 146 31.01 -28.04 0.08
C TYR A 146 32.01 -29.04 -0.48
N HIS A 147 31.64 -30.31 -0.64
CA HIS A 147 32.51 -31.35 -1.24
C HIS A 147 32.87 -31.00 -2.69
N LYS A 148 31.89 -30.61 -3.50
CA LYS A 148 32.14 -30.17 -4.90
C LYS A 148 33.11 -28.97 -5.00
N LEU A 149 32.96 -27.99 -4.11
CA LEU A 149 33.85 -26.82 -4.10
C LEU A 149 35.25 -27.23 -3.66
N LYS A 150 35.40 -28.15 -2.68
CA LYS A 150 36.69 -28.66 -2.22
C LYS A 150 37.42 -29.43 -3.33
N GLU A 151 36.73 -30.28 -4.08
CA GLU A 151 37.27 -30.99 -5.23
C GLU A 151 37.75 -30.02 -6.33
N GLN A 152 36.99 -28.98 -6.64
CA GLN A 152 37.37 -27.97 -7.63
C GLN A 152 38.63 -27.20 -7.23
N VAL A 153 38.79 -26.86 -5.95
CA VAL A 153 40.01 -26.17 -5.43
C VAL A 153 41.23 -27.08 -5.50
N GLN A 154 41.08 -28.38 -5.27
CA GLN A 154 42.20 -29.34 -5.36
C GLN A 154 42.70 -29.50 -6.81
N HIS A 155 41.82 -29.38 -7.81
CA HIS A 155 42.18 -29.45 -9.23
C HIS A 155 42.83 -28.18 -9.79
N ILE A 156 42.75 -27.04 -9.10
CA ILE A 156 43.37 -25.79 -9.51
C ILE A 156 44.82 -25.66 -8.99
N ASN A 157 45.20 -26.43 -7.97
CA ASN A 157 46.52 -26.37 -7.32
C ASN A 157 47.49 -27.50 -7.79
N ILE A 158 47.24 -28.09 -8.96
CA ILE A 158 48.14 -28.98 -9.70
C ILE A 158 48.51 -28.31 -11.00
#